data_74db69b06a48f91b17c84aed7e82cc31
#
_entry.id   74db69b06a48f91b17c84aed7e82cc31
#
_cell.length_a   1.000
_cell.length_b   1.000
_cell.length_c   1.000
_cell.angle_alpha   90.00
_cell.angle_beta   90.00
_cell.angle_gamma   90.00
#
_symmetry.space_group_name_H-M   'P 1'
#
loop_
_entity.id
_entity.type
_entity.pdbx_description
1 polymer ?
#
loop_
_entity_poly.entity_id
_entity_poly.type
_entity_poly.pdbx_seq_one_letter_code
_entity_poly.pdbx_strand_id
1 'polypeptide(L)'
;MAKKVTGYIKLQIPAGQANPSPPVGPALGQQGVNIMEFCKAFNAQTQALEKGLPTPVVITVYSDRSFTFILKTPPASVLIAKALGIPKGSATPNTAKVGKISRKQLEDIAKVKMPDLTAADLDAAVRTIAGSARSMGVDVEVV
;
A
#
# COMPACT_ATOMS: atom_id res chain seq x y z
N MET A 1 -19.64 -0.75 -24.89
CA MET A 1 -20.60 -1.26 -23.87
C MET A 1 -19.87 -1.43 -22.56
N ALA A 2 -20.55 -1.14 -21.47
CA ALA A 2 -19.98 -1.35 -20.15
C ALA A 2 -19.85 -2.86 -19.87
N LYS A 3 -18.67 -3.28 -19.47
CA LYS A 3 -18.41 -4.67 -19.10
C LYS A 3 -18.95 -4.95 -17.69
N LYS A 4 -19.51 -6.13 -17.52
CA LYS A 4 -20.01 -6.54 -16.21
C LYS A 4 -18.84 -6.95 -15.32
N VAL A 5 -18.77 -6.38 -14.12
CA VAL A 5 -17.76 -6.75 -13.12
C VAL A 5 -18.14 -8.08 -12.48
N THR A 6 -17.22 -9.05 -12.50
CA THR A 6 -17.45 -10.37 -11.87
C THR A 6 -16.80 -10.44 -10.49
N GLY A 7 -15.81 -9.62 -10.23
CA GLY A 7 -15.17 -9.61 -8.92
C GLY A 7 -14.04 -8.63 -8.80
N TYR A 8 -13.54 -8.51 -7.59
CA TYR A 8 -12.38 -7.67 -7.25
C TYR A 8 -11.32 -8.52 -6.58
N ILE A 9 -10.06 -8.22 -6.88
CA ILE A 9 -8.92 -8.85 -6.24
C ILE A 9 -8.08 -7.74 -5.61
N LYS A 10 -7.79 -7.88 -4.32
CA LYS A 10 -6.95 -6.92 -3.60
C LYS A 10 -5.68 -7.63 -3.18
N LEU A 11 -4.54 -7.13 -3.64
CA LEU A 11 -3.23 -7.71 -3.35
C LEU A 11 -2.27 -6.63 -2.91
N GLN A 12 -1.23 -7.06 -2.23
CA GLN A 12 -0.11 -6.22 -1.85
C GLN A 12 1.15 -6.88 -2.42
N ILE A 13 1.75 -6.24 -3.41
CA ILE A 13 2.87 -6.81 -4.18
C ILE A 13 4.06 -5.85 -4.11
N PRO A 14 5.27 -6.36 -3.88
CA PRO A 14 6.47 -5.51 -3.95
C PRO A 14 6.61 -4.87 -5.33
N ALA A 15 6.89 -3.58 -5.36
CA ALA A 15 7.01 -2.82 -6.61
C ALA A 15 8.09 -3.42 -7.52
N GLY A 16 7.74 -3.63 -8.78
CA GLY A 16 8.63 -4.18 -9.78
C GLY A 16 8.93 -5.67 -9.63
N GLN A 17 8.27 -6.37 -8.71
CA GLN A 17 8.55 -7.77 -8.39
C GLN A 17 7.33 -8.69 -8.52
N ALA A 18 6.33 -8.30 -9.29
CA ALA A 18 5.18 -9.16 -9.54
C ALA A 18 5.61 -10.38 -10.36
N ASN A 19 5.20 -11.56 -9.93
CA ASN A 19 5.49 -12.81 -10.61
C ASN A 19 4.33 -13.80 -10.41
N PRO A 20 4.29 -14.91 -11.19
CA PRO A 20 3.20 -15.88 -11.09
C PRO A 20 3.17 -16.69 -9.79
N SER A 21 4.17 -16.54 -8.94
CA SER A 21 4.22 -17.24 -7.65
C SER A 21 3.18 -16.73 -6.68
N PRO A 22 2.80 -17.53 -5.65
CA PRO A 22 1.92 -17.00 -4.61
C PRO A 22 2.48 -15.71 -4.00
N PRO A 23 1.62 -14.72 -3.62
CA PRO A 23 0.15 -14.81 -3.62
C PRO A 23 -0.53 -14.40 -4.94
N VAL A 24 0.21 -13.96 -5.94
CA VAL A 24 -0.35 -13.39 -7.18
C VAL A 24 -1.03 -14.47 -8.04
N GLY A 25 -0.33 -15.59 -8.28
CA GLY A 25 -0.83 -16.63 -9.15
C GLY A 25 -2.17 -17.20 -8.72
N PRO A 26 -2.30 -17.73 -7.50
CA PRO A 26 -3.57 -18.29 -7.04
C PRO A 26 -4.72 -17.28 -7.02
N ALA A 27 -4.46 -16.03 -6.61
CA ALA A 27 -5.50 -15.01 -6.52
C ALA A 27 -6.06 -14.66 -7.92
N LEU A 28 -5.20 -14.51 -8.91
CA LEU A 28 -5.62 -14.21 -10.28
C LEU A 28 -6.18 -15.45 -10.98
N GLY A 29 -5.60 -16.61 -10.72
CA GLY A 29 -6.03 -17.87 -11.32
C GLY A 29 -7.48 -18.23 -10.97
N GLN A 30 -7.90 -17.96 -9.74
CA GLN A 30 -9.28 -18.19 -9.30
C GLN A 30 -10.30 -17.40 -10.11
N GLN A 31 -9.91 -16.21 -10.59
CA GLN A 31 -10.78 -15.34 -11.38
C GLN A 31 -10.62 -15.55 -12.89
N GLY A 32 -9.69 -16.40 -13.30
CA GLY A 32 -9.44 -16.67 -14.71
C GLY A 32 -8.70 -15.55 -15.44
N VAL A 33 -8.00 -14.69 -14.72
CA VAL A 33 -7.24 -13.57 -15.27
C VAL A 33 -5.88 -14.04 -15.79
N ASN A 34 -5.40 -13.42 -16.86
CA ASN A 34 -4.07 -13.71 -17.39
C ASN A 34 -3.01 -13.16 -16.45
N ILE A 35 -2.34 -14.06 -15.74
CA ILE A 35 -1.36 -13.74 -14.70
C ILE A 35 -0.13 -13.03 -15.29
N MET A 36 0.38 -13.51 -16.41
CA MET A 36 1.58 -12.94 -17.04
C MET A 36 1.34 -11.53 -17.55
N GLU A 37 0.18 -11.28 -18.13
CA GLU A 37 -0.19 -9.95 -18.61
C GLU A 37 -0.27 -8.95 -17.45
N PHE A 38 -0.89 -9.36 -16.35
CA PHE A 38 -0.94 -8.55 -15.13
C PHE A 38 0.47 -8.25 -14.60
N CYS A 39 1.31 -9.27 -14.48
CA CYS A 39 2.68 -9.10 -13.96
C CYS A 39 3.48 -8.10 -14.80
N LYS A 40 3.40 -8.21 -16.12
CA LYS A 40 4.08 -7.28 -17.03
C LYS A 40 3.57 -5.85 -16.85
N ALA A 41 2.27 -5.67 -16.84
CA ALA A 41 1.65 -4.34 -16.68
C ALA A 41 1.98 -3.73 -15.32
N PHE A 42 1.88 -4.50 -14.25
CA PHE A 42 2.21 -4.06 -12.90
C PHE A 42 3.68 -3.65 -12.80
N ASN A 43 4.58 -4.49 -13.25
CA ASN A 43 6.02 -4.20 -13.21
C ASN A 43 6.36 -2.94 -14.01
N ALA A 44 5.74 -2.77 -15.18
CA ALA A 44 5.94 -1.57 -16.00
C ALA A 44 5.49 -0.31 -15.29
N GLN A 45 4.33 -0.33 -14.64
CA GLN A 45 3.79 0.83 -13.94
C GLN A 45 4.54 1.14 -12.64
N THR A 46 5.13 0.13 -12.02
CA THR A 46 5.85 0.30 -10.75
C THR A 46 7.35 0.53 -10.90
N GLN A 47 7.86 0.60 -12.15
CA GLN A 47 9.29 0.85 -12.39
C GLN A 47 9.78 2.18 -11.79
N ALA A 48 8.93 3.19 -11.77
CA ALA A 48 9.26 4.49 -11.20
C ALA A 48 9.24 4.51 -9.67
N LEU A 49 8.70 3.45 -9.05
CA LEU A 49 8.63 3.33 -7.61
C LEU A 49 9.86 2.59 -7.08
N GLU A 50 10.10 2.72 -5.80
CA GLU A 50 11.19 2.03 -5.13
C GLU A 50 10.94 0.52 -5.17
N LYS A 51 11.92 -0.24 -5.67
CA LYS A 51 11.81 -1.70 -5.76
C LYS A 51 11.66 -2.34 -4.39
N GLY A 52 10.77 -3.33 -4.32
CA GLY A 52 10.54 -4.07 -3.09
C GLY A 52 9.61 -3.38 -2.11
N LEU A 53 9.18 -2.14 -2.40
CA LEU A 53 8.22 -1.44 -1.55
C LEU A 53 6.83 -2.05 -1.76
N PRO A 54 6.17 -2.57 -0.70
CA PRO A 54 4.82 -3.13 -0.84
C PRO A 54 3.87 -2.11 -1.45
N THR A 55 3.26 -2.47 -2.57
CA THR A 55 2.33 -1.60 -3.29
C THR A 55 0.97 -2.28 -3.33
N PRO A 56 -0.06 -1.72 -2.67
CA PRO A 56 -1.40 -2.26 -2.76
C PRO A 56 -1.95 -2.09 -4.17
N VAL A 57 -2.62 -3.10 -4.66
CA VAL A 57 -3.28 -3.06 -5.96
C VAL A 57 -4.70 -3.59 -5.84
N VAL A 58 -5.64 -2.91 -6.47
CA VAL A 58 -7.02 -3.37 -6.57
C VAL A 58 -7.29 -3.71 -8.03
N ILE A 59 -7.59 -4.96 -8.29
CA ILE A 59 -7.84 -5.48 -9.63
C ILE A 59 -9.34 -5.69 -9.80
N THR A 60 -9.92 -5.10 -10.84
CA THR A 60 -11.31 -5.31 -11.21
C THR A 60 -11.36 -6.30 -12.35
N VAL A 61 -12.08 -7.42 -12.15
CA VAL A 61 -12.22 -8.49 -13.15
C VAL A 61 -13.58 -8.38 -13.80
N TYR A 62 -13.60 -8.48 -15.12
CA TYR A 62 -14.82 -8.38 -15.93
C TYR A 62 -15.27 -9.74 -16.47
N SER A 63 -16.51 -9.81 -16.92
CA SER A 63 -17.12 -11.07 -17.39
C SER A 63 -16.45 -11.69 -18.61
N ASP A 64 -15.74 -10.88 -19.40
CA ASP A 64 -14.99 -11.35 -20.59
C ASP A 64 -13.55 -11.77 -20.25
N ARG A 65 -13.22 -11.91 -18.94
CA ARG A 65 -11.91 -12.23 -18.40
C ARG A 65 -10.87 -11.14 -18.59
N SER A 66 -11.29 -9.96 -19.03
CA SER A 66 -10.41 -8.79 -19.02
C SER A 66 -10.33 -8.23 -17.60
N PHE A 67 -9.33 -7.40 -17.36
CA PHE A 67 -9.15 -6.79 -16.05
C PHE A 67 -8.61 -5.37 -16.19
N THR A 68 -8.89 -4.58 -15.16
CA THR A 68 -8.22 -3.29 -14.95
C THR A 68 -7.71 -3.28 -13.53
N PHE A 69 -6.67 -2.52 -13.27
CA PHE A 69 -6.14 -2.41 -11.92
C PHE A 69 -5.73 -0.99 -11.59
N ILE A 70 -5.79 -0.68 -10.30
CA ILE A 70 -5.43 0.63 -9.75
C ILE A 70 -4.35 0.39 -8.71
N LEU A 71 -3.24 1.10 -8.84
CA LEU A 71 -2.17 1.08 -7.85
C LEU A 71 -2.47 2.15 -6.79
N LYS A 72 -2.29 1.76 -5.55
CA LYS A 72 -2.42 2.68 -4.42
C LYS A 72 -1.06 2.97 -3.82
N THR A 73 -0.99 4.00 -2.97
CA THR A 73 0.25 4.32 -2.29
C THR A 73 0.61 3.22 -1.28
N PRO A 74 1.89 3.05 -0.92
CA PRO A 74 2.28 2.05 0.06
C PRO A 74 1.55 2.23 1.38
N PRO A 75 1.35 1.15 2.17
CA PRO A 75 0.69 1.26 3.47
C PRO A 75 1.42 2.24 4.40
N ALA A 76 0.66 2.96 5.22
CA ALA A 76 1.23 3.91 6.16
C ALA A 76 2.25 3.25 7.09
N SER A 77 1.99 2.02 7.53
CA SER A 77 2.91 1.28 8.39
C SER A 77 4.28 1.07 7.74
N VAL A 78 4.31 0.76 6.45
CA VAL A 78 5.56 0.59 5.70
C VAL A 78 6.34 1.90 5.60
N LEU A 79 5.64 2.99 5.30
CA LEU A 79 6.25 4.31 5.19
C LEU A 79 6.81 4.79 6.52
N ILE A 80 6.08 4.56 7.61
CA ILE A 80 6.52 4.91 8.97
C ILE A 80 7.76 4.09 9.35
N ALA A 81 7.72 2.78 9.15
CA ALA A 81 8.86 1.91 9.44
C ALA A 81 10.09 2.33 8.66
N LYS A 82 9.94 2.66 7.39
CA LYS A 82 11.03 3.12 6.54
C LYS A 82 11.61 4.47 7.02
N ALA A 83 10.75 5.41 7.39
CA ALA A 83 11.18 6.72 7.87
C ALA A 83 12.00 6.62 9.17
N LEU A 84 11.67 5.65 10.01
CA LEU A 84 12.37 5.40 11.27
C LEU A 84 13.51 4.39 11.16
N GLY A 85 13.63 3.70 10.03
CA GLY A 85 14.64 2.66 9.84
C GLY A 85 14.41 1.42 10.69
N ILE A 86 13.17 1.13 11.09
CA ILE A 86 12.81 -0.06 11.88
C ILE A 86 12.25 -1.15 10.98
N PRO A 87 12.48 -2.44 11.30
CA PRO A 87 11.98 -3.54 10.47
C PRO A 87 10.48 -3.75 10.60
N LYS A 88 9.90 -3.48 11.77
CA LYS A 88 8.47 -3.64 12.04
C LYS A 88 8.05 -2.84 13.26
N GLY A 89 6.74 -2.69 13.44
CA GLY A 89 6.18 -2.05 14.63
C GLY A 89 6.26 -2.95 15.87
N SER A 90 5.80 -2.42 16.99
CA SER A 90 5.78 -3.15 18.28
C SER A 90 4.70 -4.22 18.29
N ALA A 91 5.00 -5.35 18.91
CA ALA A 91 4.01 -6.38 19.21
C ALA A 91 3.06 -5.95 20.33
N THR A 92 3.51 -5.06 21.21
CA THR A 92 2.73 -4.52 22.34
C THR A 92 2.79 -2.99 22.34
N PRO A 93 2.11 -2.32 21.37
CA PRO A 93 2.30 -0.88 21.15
C PRO A 93 1.90 -0.01 22.33
N ASN A 94 1.03 -0.47 23.21
CA ASN A 94 0.64 0.28 24.41
C ASN A 94 1.76 0.37 25.45
N THR A 95 2.59 -0.66 25.54
CA THR A 95 3.57 -0.82 26.59
C THR A 95 5.00 -0.71 26.10
N ALA A 96 5.29 -1.20 24.89
CA ALA A 96 6.63 -1.19 24.32
C ALA A 96 6.65 -0.28 23.08
N LYS A 97 7.41 0.82 23.16
CA LYS A 97 7.59 1.73 22.03
C LYS A 97 8.87 1.39 21.28
N VAL A 98 8.81 1.43 19.94
CA VAL A 98 9.94 1.06 19.08
C VAL A 98 10.63 2.26 18.44
N GLY A 99 10.06 3.44 18.58
CA GLY A 99 10.67 4.64 18.02
C GLY A 99 9.84 5.89 18.27
N LYS A 100 10.29 7.00 17.74
CA LYS A 100 9.62 8.29 17.82
C LYS A 100 9.67 8.95 16.44
N ILE A 101 8.55 9.49 16.00
CA ILE A 101 8.46 10.15 14.71
C ILE A 101 8.20 11.65 14.89
N SER A 102 8.92 12.47 14.12
CA SER A 102 8.75 13.92 14.15
C SER A 102 7.59 14.36 13.25
N ARG A 103 7.09 15.56 13.50
CA ARG A 103 6.03 16.14 12.66
C ARG A 103 6.46 16.24 11.19
N LYS A 104 7.72 16.61 10.93
CA LYS A 104 8.25 16.72 9.57
C LYS A 104 8.18 15.38 8.83
N GLN A 105 8.57 14.30 9.51
CA GLN A 105 8.48 12.95 8.93
C GLN A 105 7.03 12.58 8.65
N LEU A 106 6.11 12.93 9.54
CA LEU A 106 4.68 12.71 9.33
C LEU A 106 4.14 13.50 8.13
N GLU A 107 4.59 14.74 7.96
CA GLU A 107 4.20 15.57 6.82
C GLU A 107 4.70 14.97 5.49
N ASP A 108 5.92 14.47 5.47
CA ASP A 108 6.49 13.83 4.28
C ASP A 108 5.69 12.57 3.89
N ILE A 109 5.34 11.73 4.87
CA ILE A 109 4.52 10.56 4.66
C ILE A 109 3.11 10.96 4.20
N ALA A 110 2.53 11.96 4.82
CA ALA A 110 1.20 12.45 4.46
C ALA A 110 1.15 12.95 3.02
N LYS A 111 2.17 13.65 2.55
CA LYS A 111 2.26 14.11 1.16
C LYS A 111 2.26 12.95 0.17
N VAL A 112 2.97 11.88 0.49
CA VAL A 112 3.01 10.68 -0.36
C VAL A 112 1.64 10.00 -0.39
N LYS A 113 0.92 9.97 0.73
CA LYS A 113 -0.36 9.29 0.84
C LYS A 113 -1.58 10.14 0.47
N MET A 114 -1.41 11.45 0.26
CA MET A 114 -2.55 12.34 -0.03
C MET A 114 -3.50 11.81 -1.12
N PRO A 115 -3.04 11.21 -2.22
CA PRO A 115 -3.94 10.66 -3.23
C PRO A 115 -4.91 9.60 -2.72
N ASP A 116 -4.54 8.87 -1.67
CA ASP A 116 -5.36 7.80 -1.08
C ASP A 116 -6.12 8.24 0.17
N LEU A 117 -5.83 9.42 0.69
CA LEU A 117 -6.45 9.91 1.91
C LEU A 117 -7.69 10.76 1.62
N THR A 118 -8.64 10.72 2.53
CA THR A 118 -9.83 11.56 2.50
C THR A 118 -9.69 12.82 3.34
N ALA A 119 -8.47 13.11 3.80
CA ALA A 119 -8.18 14.27 4.64
C ALA A 119 -8.42 15.58 3.87
N ALA A 120 -8.99 16.57 4.56
CA ALA A 120 -9.31 17.85 3.95
C ALA A 120 -8.06 18.70 3.66
N ASP A 121 -7.04 18.57 4.49
CA ASP A 121 -5.78 19.32 4.36
C ASP A 121 -4.60 18.51 4.89
N LEU A 122 -3.41 19.08 4.81
CA LEU A 122 -2.18 18.42 5.24
C LEU A 122 -2.19 18.12 6.75
N ASP A 123 -2.72 19.04 7.57
CA ASP A 123 -2.78 18.82 9.02
C ASP A 123 -3.66 17.63 9.38
N ALA A 124 -4.80 17.49 8.72
CA ALA A 124 -5.70 16.35 8.90
C ALA A 124 -5.01 15.04 8.47
N ALA A 125 -4.27 15.07 7.36
CA ALA A 125 -3.50 13.92 6.88
C ALA A 125 -2.41 13.54 7.89
N VAL A 126 -1.70 14.51 8.44
CA VAL A 126 -0.69 14.28 9.48
C VAL A 126 -1.29 13.58 10.69
N ARG A 127 -2.46 14.02 11.15
CA ARG A 127 -3.15 13.38 12.29
C ARG A 127 -3.54 11.95 11.98
N THR A 128 -3.99 11.68 10.75
CA THR A 128 -4.34 10.32 10.32
C THR A 128 -3.12 9.41 10.37
N ILE A 129 -1.98 9.86 9.84
CA ILE A 129 -0.74 9.09 9.86
C ILE A 129 -0.22 8.94 11.29
N ALA A 130 -0.34 9.98 12.11
CA ALA A 130 0.06 9.93 13.53
C ALA A 130 -0.70 8.85 14.29
N GLY A 131 -2.00 8.69 14.03
CA GLY A 131 -2.79 7.61 14.62
C GLY A 131 -2.28 6.23 14.24
N SER A 132 -1.90 6.04 12.98
CA SER A 132 -1.30 4.79 12.52
C SER A 132 0.05 4.53 13.20
N ALA A 133 0.87 5.56 13.37
CA ALA A 133 2.15 5.45 14.07
C ALA A 133 1.96 5.02 15.53
N ARG A 134 0.99 5.60 16.22
CA ARG A 134 0.68 5.21 17.59
C ARG A 134 0.26 3.76 17.68
N SER A 135 -0.53 3.28 16.73
CA SER A 135 -0.95 1.88 16.70
C SER A 135 0.19 0.92 16.46
N MET A 136 1.30 1.39 15.93
CA MET A 136 2.53 0.60 15.72
C MET A 136 3.50 0.64 16.91
N GLY A 137 3.18 1.39 17.95
CA GLY A 137 4.10 1.60 19.06
C GLY A 137 5.15 2.67 18.81
N VAL A 138 4.85 3.64 17.96
CA VAL A 138 5.72 4.77 17.68
C VAL A 138 5.20 6.00 18.38
N ASP A 139 6.03 6.66 19.18
CA ASP A 139 5.69 7.92 19.81
C ASP A 139 5.63 9.03 18.76
N VAL A 140 4.62 9.87 18.86
CA VAL A 140 4.41 10.98 17.93
C VAL A 140 4.80 12.29 18.60
N GLU A 141 5.70 13.02 17.95
CA GLU A 141 6.11 14.35 18.38
C GLU A 141 5.09 15.36 17.85
N VAL A 142 4.46 16.09 18.69
CA VAL A 142 3.51 17.19 18.44
C VAL A 142 2.62 17.02 17.19
N VAL A 143 1.37 16.70 17.43
CA VAL A 143 0.35 16.65 16.37
C VAL A 143 -0.82 17.55 16.75
#